data_e3a6cab65bf048454420092c24100cb5
#
_entry.id   e3a6cab65bf048454420092c24100cb5
#
_cell.length_a   1.000
_cell.length_b   1.000
_cell.length_c   1.000
_cell.angle_alpha   90.00
_cell.angle_beta   90.00
_cell.angle_gamma   90.00
#
_symmetry.space_group_name_H-M   'P 1'
#
loop_
_entity.id
_entity.type
_entity.pdbx_description
1 polymer ?
#
loop_
_entity_poly.entity_id
_entity_poly.type
_entity_poly.pdbx_seq_one_letter_code
_entity_poly.pdbx_strand_id
1 'polypeptide(L)'
;MVCIDDEIPFEIPESWCFVRLGDICNYLHRGKTPKYGNQKILPIIAQKCNHWNQLYIDRCLFSDIDYILKYKEEQFLQKGDIIINSTGGGTVGRTGYIDDSVFDKFDKFVADSHVTVVRSTKLVSHRYIYLYLLSPYIQIGIEERCTGSTNQIELRTTTISDYLVPIPPVEEQKRIVKKVESMLPIVTRYQKLQSNLEHLNSTLFPLIKKSILQEAIQGKLVPQDPNDEPASVLLQRIKEEKQRLVKEGELKKKDVVDSIIYKGDDNKYYEQIGRDTIDISNEILFDLPCSWQWVRFGQIVRMSIGKTPARGEVSYWTKATIPWVSISDMTNCEHINKTKEKISVAASSVMGGISPVGSLLMSFKLTVGRTSILNIDAYHNEAIISIFPFIDDKYALRDYLFYTLPFLSNMGNSKDAIKGKTLNSKSLKSLLIPLPPLREQRYIINRLEELYAHL
;
A
#
# COMPACT_ATOMS: atom_id res chain seq x y z
N MET A 1 -39.67 38.38 17.06
CA MET A 1 -38.30 38.48 16.50
C MET A 1 -37.41 37.67 17.36
N VAL A 2 -36.63 36.75 16.78
CA VAL A 2 -35.64 35.93 17.49
C VAL A 2 -34.27 36.47 17.04
N CYS A 3 -33.38 36.72 18.00
CA CYS A 3 -31.99 37.09 17.72
C CYS A 3 -31.28 35.85 17.12
N ILE A 4 -30.58 36.01 16.04
CA ILE A 4 -29.83 34.95 15.35
C ILE A 4 -28.31 35.22 15.35
N ASP A 5 -27.82 36.16 16.16
CA ASP A 5 -26.41 36.54 16.15
C ASP A 5 -25.48 35.38 16.43
N ASP A 6 -25.91 34.47 17.29
CA ASP A 6 -25.12 33.23 17.63
C ASP A 6 -25.14 32.19 16.49
N GLU A 7 -26.03 32.35 15.50
CA GLU A 7 -26.13 31.43 14.36
C GLU A 7 -25.39 31.96 13.11
N ILE A 8 -25.01 33.25 13.11
CA ILE A 8 -24.31 33.86 11.98
C ILE A 8 -22.89 33.31 11.86
N PRO A 9 -22.57 32.64 10.75
CA PRO A 9 -21.30 31.91 10.64
C PRO A 9 -20.08 32.82 10.38
N PHE A 10 -20.28 33.96 9.77
CA PHE A 10 -19.24 34.92 9.38
C PHE A 10 -19.89 36.23 8.98
N GLU A 11 -19.09 37.31 8.96
CA GLU A 11 -19.55 38.63 8.46
C GLU A 11 -19.75 38.62 6.95
N ILE A 12 -20.77 39.35 6.50
CA ILE A 12 -21.09 39.54 5.08
C ILE A 12 -21.07 41.00 4.74
N PRO A 13 -20.87 41.39 3.45
CA PRO A 13 -20.99 42.77 3.00
C PRO A 13 -22.38 43.36 3.28
N GLU A 14 -22.48 44.67 3.49
CA GLU A 14 -23.74 45.35 3.78
C GLU A 14 -24.84 45.17 2.70
N SER A 15 -24.42 44.89 1.46
CA SER A 15 -25.33 44.61 0.34
C SER A 15 -25.88 43.18 0.32
N TRP A 16 -25.45 42.32 1.26
CA TRP A 16 -25.87 40.93 1.37
C TRP A 16 -26.83 40.75 2.54
N CYS A 17 -27.58 39.66 2.54
CA CYS A 17 -28.39 39.26 3.68
C CYS A 17 -28.36 37.76 3.88
N PHE A 18 -28.46 37.29 5.15
CA PHE A 18 -28.71 35.91 5.44
C PHE A 18 -30.18 35.57 5.36
N VAL A 19 -30.50 34.44 4.76
CA VAL A 19 -31.86 33.89 4.71
C VAL A 19 -31.83 32.40 5.03
N ARG A 20 -32.91 31.85 5.57
CA ARG A 20 -33.04 30.39 5.70
C ARG A 20 -33.23 29.77 4.31
N LEU A 21 -32.56 28.65 4.07
CA LEU A 21 -32.68 27.97 2.77
C LEU A 21 -34.12 27.62 2.43
N GLY A 22 -34.91 27.20 3.42
CA GLY A 22 -36.31 26.90 3.26
C GLY A 22 -37.16 28.06 2.72
N ASP A 23 -36.82 29.30 3.14
CA ASP A 23 -37.58 30.50 2.75
C ASP A 23 -37.40 30.89 1.27
N ILE A 24 -36.34 30.40 0.66
CA ILE A 24 -36.01 30.62 -0.76
C ILE A 24 -36.24 29.41 -1.63
N CYS A 25 -36.89 28.35 -1.12
CA CYS A 25 -37.19 27.11 -1.84
C CYS A 25 -38.68 27.02 -2.21
N ASN A 26 -38.95 26.68 -3.46
CA ASN A 26 -40.29 26.29 -3.90
C ASN A 26 -40.60 24.83 -3.62
N TYR A 27 -39.53 23.99 -3.48
CA TYR A 27 -39.66 22.58 -3.19
C TYR A 27 -38.42 22.13 -2.35
N LEU A 28 -38.66 21.59 -1.17
CA LEU A 28 -37.64 21.05 -0.31
C LEU A 28 -38.20 19.81 0.37
N HIS A 29 -38.09 18.67 -0.31
CA HIS A 29 -38.65 17.41 0.15
C HIS A 29 -37.73 16.22 -0.19
N ARG A 30 -37.89 15.16 0.57
CA ARG A 30 -37.33 13.87 0.19
C ARG A 30 -38.07 13.30 -0.99
N GLY A 31 -37.34 12.53 -1.78
CA GLY A 31 -37.95 11.65 -2.75
C GLY A 31 -38.90 10.63 -2.11
N LYS A 32 -39.56 9.87 -2.93
CA LYS A 32 -40.55 8.88 -2.51
C LYS A 32 -39.88 7.50 -2.47
N THR A 33 -40.27 6.66 -1.48
CA THR A 33 -39.85 5.26 -1.44
C THR A 33 -40.27 4.56 -2.74
N PRO A 34 -39.32 4.08 -3.55
CA PRO A 34 -39.64 3.55 -4.86
C PRO A 34 -40.17 2.12 -4.77
N LYS A 35 -41.02 1.76 -5.75
CA LYS A 35 -41.20 0.39 -6.14
C LYS A 35 -40.41 0.14 -7.41
N TYR A 36 -39.42 -0.74 -7.37
CA TYR A 36 -38.54 -1.01 -8.50
C TYR A 36 -39.20 -1.96 -9.50
N GLY A 37 -38.91 -1.74 -10.79
CA GLY A 37 -39.35 -2.54 -11.92
C GLY A 37 -38.22 -2.80 -12.90
N ASN A 38 -38.47 -3.73 -13.84
CA ASN A 38 -37.46 -4.11 -14.85
C ASN A 38 -37.53 -3.25 -16.13
N GLN A 39 -38.58 -2.47 -16.28
CA GLN A 39 -38.78 -1.62 -17.45
C GLN A 39 -37.99 -0.31 -17.30
N LYS A 40 -37.15 0.00 -18.27
CA LYS A 40 -36.26 1.17 -18.26
C LYS A 40 -36.99 2.46 -18.74
N ILE A 41 -38.03 2.85 -18.01
CA ILE A 41 -38.87 4.03 -18.40
C ILE A 41 -38.55 5.23 -17.51
N LEU A 42 -38.67 5.10 -16.18
CA LEU A 42 -38.43 6.19 -15.24
C LEU A 42 -37.28 5.85 -14.30
N PRO A 43 -36.10 6.46 -14.51
CA PRO A 43 -34.96 6.23 -13.63
C PRO A 43 -35.13 6.95 -12.30
N ILE A 44 -34.60 6.30 -11.24
CA ILE A 44 -34.64 6.77 -9.86
C ILE A 44 -33.24 7.11 -9.42
N ILE A 45 -33.01 8.35 -9.05
CA ILE A 45 -31.73 8.81 -8.50
C ILE A 45 -31.71 8.46 -7.02
N ALA A 46 -30.92 7.44 -6.68
CA ALA A 46 -30.66 7.02 -5.32
C ALA A 46 -29.26 7.49 -4.86
N GLN A 47 -28.94 7.34 -3.57
CA GLN A 47 -27.65 7.73 -2.99
C GLN A 47 -26.43 7.24 -3.78
N LYS A 48 -26.48 5.99 -4.28
CA LYS A 48 -25.41 5.37 -5.07
C LYS A 48 -25.16 6.03 -6.43
N CYS A 49 -26.12 6.84 -6.90
CA CYS A 49 -25.99 7.60 -8.14
C CYS A 49 -25.33 8.95 -7.91
N ASN A 50 -25.42 9.50 -6.69
CA ASN A 50 -24.93 10.82 -6.35
C ASN A 50 -23.57 10.75 -5.64
N HIS A 51 -22.51 11.17 -6.31
CA HIS A 51 -21.15 11.28 -5.80
C HIS A 51 -20.70 12.75 -5.76
N TRP A 52 -19.63 13.03 -5.02
CA TRP A 52 -19.12 14.40 -4.86
C TRP A 52 -18.83 15.15 -6.15
N ASN A 53 -18.41 14.45 -7.20
CA ASN A 53 -17.92 15.05 -8.42
C ASN A 53 -18.80 14.75 -9.64
N GLN A 54 -19.79 13.86 -9.50
CA GLN A 54 -20.53 13.37 -10.66
C GLN A 54 -21.81 12.63 -10.25
N LEU A 55 -22.85 12.79 -11.09
CA LEU A 55 -24.04 11.95 -11.10
C LEU A 55 -23.82 10.75 -12.06
N TYR A 56 -23.98 9.53 -11.55
CA TYR A 56 -23.89 8.31 -12.34
C TYR A 56 -25.28 7.82 -12.73
N ILE A 57 -25.79 8.31 -13.84
CA ILE A 57 -27.12 7.95 -14.36
C ILE A 57 -27.23 6.47 -14.74
N ASP A 58 -26.14 5.87 -15.18
CA ASP A 58 -26.04 4.42 -15.48
C ASP A 58 -26.25 3.52 -14.27
N ARG A 59 -26.14 4.04 -13.05
CA ARG A 59 -26.41 3.32 -11.79
C ARG A 59 -27.84 3.45 -11.31
N CYS A 60 -28.68 4.21 -12.00
CA CYS A 60 -30.10 4.35 -11.66
C CYS A 60 -30.81 3.00 -11.78
N LEU A 61 -31.69 2.72 -10.83
CA LEU A 61 -32.74 1.70 -10.95
C LEU A 61 -33.98 2.38 -11.51
N PHE A 62 -34.94 1.58 -11.94
CA PHE A 62 -36.14 2.09 -12.60
C PHE A 62 -37.40 1.84 -11.77
N SER A 63 -38.35 2.75 -11.87
CA SER A 63 -39.64 2.58 -11.23
C SER A 63 -40.48 1.50 -11.92
N ASP A 64 -41.26 0.75 -11.13
CA ASP A 64 -42.33 -0.10 -11.63
C ASP A 64 -43.36 0.76 -12.40
N ILE A 65 -43.87 0.25 -13.51
CA ILE A 65 -44.71 1.02 -14.42
C ILE A 65 -46.03 1.49 -13.75
N ASP A 66 -46.64 0.65 -12.96
CA ASP A 66 -47.88 0.99 -12.26
C ASP A 66 -47.65 2.00 -11.13
N TYR A 67 -46.38 2.12 -10.67
CA TYR A 67 -46.01 3.06 -9.64
C TYR A 67 -45.70 4.45 -10.20
N ILE A 68 -45.38 4.57 -11.50
CA ILE A 68 -45.11 5.86 -12.17
C ILE A 68 -46.29 6.81 -12.00
N LEU A 69 -47.52 6.33 -12.15
CA LEU A 69 -48.73 7.15 -12.01
C LEU A 69 -48.96 7.72 -10.60
N LYS A 70 -48.22 7.22 -9.60
CA LYS A 70 -48.32 7.66 -8.21
C LYS A 70 -47.40 8.86 -7.90
N TYR A 71 -46.52 9.22 -8.83
CA TYR A 71 -45.70 10.44 -8.69
C TYR A 71 -46.51 11.67 -9.10
N LYS A 72 -46.44 12.69 -8.26
CA LYS A 72 -46.99 14.03 -8.61
C LYS A 72 -45.99 14.76 -9.49
N GLU A 73 -46.49 15.73 -10.30
CA GLU A 73 -45.64 16.48 -11.22
C GLU A 73 -44.47 17.21 -10.50
N GLU A 74 -44.71 17.73 -9.31
CA GLU A 74 -43.70 18.42 -8.49
C GLU A 74 -42.53 17.50 -8.04
N GLN A 75 -42.74 16.18 -8.01
CA GLN A 75 -41.74 15.19 -7.60
C GLN A 75 -40.77 14.80 -8.72
N PHE A 76 -41.11 15.10 -9.96
CA PHE A 76 -40.15 14.94 -11.05
C PHE A 76 -39.04 15.98 -10.94
N LEU A 77 -37.81 15.52 -11.12
CA LEU A 77 -36.63 16.37 -11.08
C LEU A 77 -36.67 17.38 -12.25
N GLN A 78 -36.20 18.56 -11.97
CA GLN A 78 -36.15 19.69 -12.94
C GLN A 78 -34.71 20.16 -13.06
N LYS A 79 -34.40 20.77 -14.20
CA LYS A 79 -33.13 21.47 -14.36
C LYS A 79 -32.97 22.54 -13.27
N GLY A 80 -31.79 22.57 -12.65
CA GLY A 80 -31.51 23.48 -11.55
C GLY A 80 -31.80 22.89 -10.16
N ASP A 81 -32.43 21.72 -10.07
CA ASP A 81 -32.61 21.05 -8.79
C ASP A 81 -31.28 20.67 -8.21
N ILE A 82 -31.19 20.77 -6.90
CA ILE A 82 -30.04 20.28 -6.11
C ILE A 82 -30.50 19.07 -5.35
N ILE A 83 -29.75 18.03 -5.38
CA ILE A 83 -30.05 16.80 -4.65
C ILE A 83 -29.01 16.57 -3.54
N ILE A 84 -29.48 16.16 -2.37
CA ILE A 84 -28.62 15.92 -1.21
C ILE A 84 -28.91 14.51 -0.68
N ASN A 85 -27.86 13.70 -0.51
CA ASN A 85 -27.98 12.42 0.17
C ASN A 85 -28.34 12.64 1.65
N SER A 86 -29.48 12.15 2.07
CA SER A 86 -30.04 12.43 3.39
C SER A 86 -29.78 11.35 4.42
N THR A 87 -29.20 10.21 4.03
CA THR A 87 -28.94 9.08 4.93
C THR A 87 -27.63 8.39 4.60
N GLY A 88 -27.15 7.55 5.53
CA GLY A 88 -26.02 6.64 5.34
C GLY A 88 -24.68 7.22 5.72
N GLY A 89 -23.96 6.56 6.64
CA GLY A 89 -22.61 6.92 7.04
C GLY A 89 -21.65 6.99 5.85
N GLY A 90 -20.91 8.11 5.74
CA GLY A 90 -19.97 8.39 4.65
C GLY A 90 -20.60 8.78 3.30
N THR A 91 -21.94 8.82 3.19
CA THR A 91 -22.65 9.30 1.98
C THR A 91 -23.57 10.49 2.23
N VAL A 92 -23.98 10.69 3.48
CA VAL A 92 -24.81 11.81 3.90
C VAL A 92 -24.15 13.14 3.54
N GLY A 93 -24.94 14.10 3.11
CA GLY A 93 -24.47 15.43 2.70
C GLY A 93 -23.92 15.53 1.28
N ARG A 94 -23.67 14.41 0.58
CA ARG A 94 -23.27 14.48 -0.83
C ARG A 94 -24.31 15.25 -1.63
N THR A 95 -23.84 16.32 -2.27
CA THR A 95 -24.71 17.26 -2.97
C THR A 95 -24.43 17.18 -4.47
N GLY A 96 -25.47 16.93 -5.27
CA GLY A 96 -25.44 16.87 -6.72
C GLY A 96 -26.28 17.97 -7.34
N TYR A 97 -26.01 18.31 -8.60
CA TYR A 97 -26.75 19.32 -9.38
C TYR A 97 -27.36 18.68 -10.61
N ILE A 98 -28.61 18.97 -10.86
CA ILE A 98 -29.35 18.49 -12.03
C ILE A 98 -29.21 19.50 -13.16
N ASP A 99 -28.35 19.26 -14.10
CA ASP A 99 -28.14 20.06 -15.31
C ASP A 99 -28.80 19.43 -16.55
N ASP A 100 -28.61 20.02 -17.70
CA ASP A 100 -29.21 19.55 -18.96
C ASP A 100 -28.72 18.15 -19.33
N SER A 101 -27.47 17.79 -19.04
CA SER A 101 -26.89 16.52 -19.44
C SER A 101 -27.55 15.33 -18.75
N VAL A 102 -28.18 15.53 -17.59
CA VAL A 102 -28.93 14.50 -16.89
C VAL A 102 -30.07 13.98 -17.76
N PHE A 103 -30.65 14.84 -18.56
CA PHE A 103 -31.85 14.54 -19.41
C PHE A 103 -31.49 13.99 -20.81
N ASP A 104 -30.19 13.81 -21.13
CA ASP A 104 -29.79 13.33 -22.47
C ASP A 104 -30.34 11.94 -22.83
N LYS A 105 -30.60 11.11 -21.84
CA LYS A 105 -31.04 9.70 -22.03
C LYS A 105 -32.50 9.45 -21.65
N PHE A 106 -33.06 10.25 -20.76
CA PHE A 106 -34.42 10.08 -20.23
C PHE A 106 -35.04 11.46 -19.95
N ASP A 107 -36.30 11.66 -20.35
CA ASP A 107 -36.98 12.91 -20.19
C ASP A 107 -37.38 13.25 -18.75
N LYS A 108 -37.53 12.24 -17.90
CA LYS A 108 -37.98 12.41 -16.51
C LYS A 108 -37.16 11.56 -15.57
N PHE A 109 -36.95 12.07 -14.38
CA PHE A 109 -36.30 11.41 -13.27
C PHE A 109 -37.04 11.68 -11.97
N VAL A 110 -36.92 10.78 -10.99
CA VAL A 110 -37.39 10.98 -9.62
C VAL A 110 -36.29 10.68 -8.62
N ALA A 111 -36.39 11.26 -7.44
CA ALA A 111 -35.47 10.97 -6.33
C ALA A 111 -36.01 9.83 -5.45
N ASP A 112 -35.09 9.03 -4.92
CA ASP A 112 -35.32 8.02 -3.87
C ASP A 112 -35.58 8.72 -2.52
N SER A 113 -36.25 8.02 -1.60
CA SER A 113 -36.55 8.49 -0.23
C SER A 113 -35.31 8.82 0.61
N HIS A 114 -34.13 8.40 0.19
CA HIS A 114 -32.85 8.69 0.83
C HIS A 114 -32.15 9.94 0.23
N VAL A 115 -32.78 10.61 -0.70
CA VAL A 115 -32.31 11.81 -1.38
C VAL A 115 -33.29 12.95 -1.19
N THR A 116 -32.82 14.08 -0.68
CA THR A 116 -33.60 15.32 -0.59
C THR A 116 -33.41 16.17 -1.85
N VAL A 117 -34.49 16.66 -2.39
CA VAL A 117 -34.50 17.59 -3.54
C VAL A 117 -34.70 19.02 -3.01
N VAL A 118 -33.81 19.91 -3.40
CA VAL A 118 -33.88 21.35 -3.09
C VAL A 118 -34.05 22.09 -4.40
N ARG A 119 -35.21 22.77 -4.55
CA ARG A 119 -35.56 23.60 -5.70
C ARG A 119 -35.78 25.02 -5.24
N SER A 120 -34.80 25.87 -5.44
CA SER A 120 -34.91 27.28 -5.04
C SER A 120 -35.84 28.06 -5.98
N THR A 121 -36.27 29.25 -5.55
CA THR A 121 -37.04 30.16 -6.37
C THR A 121 -36.22 30.67 -7.55
N LYS A 122 -36.87 31.16 -8.60
CA LYS A 122 -36.20 31.77 -9.78
C LYS A 122 -35.47 33.09 -9.46
N LEU A 123 -35.71 33.66 -8.26
CA LEU A 123 -35.09 34.91 -7.82
C LEU A 123 -33.64 34.71 -7.33
N VAL A 124 -33.25 33.47 -7.05
CA VAL A 124 -31.91 33.13 -6.59
C VAL A 124 -31.28 32.17 -7.57
N SER A 125 -30.01 32.33 -7.84
CA SER A 125 -29.26 31.43 -8.71
C SER A 125 -29.17 30.04 -8.10
N HIS A 126 -29.80 29.04 -8.72
CA HIS A 126 -29.70 27.62 -8.30
C HIS A 126 -28.23 27.16 -8.21
N ARG A 127 -27.42 27.61 -9.17
CA ARG A 127 -25.98 27.26 -9.19
C ARG A 127 -25.20 27.89 -8.05
N TYR A 128 -25.57 29.12 -7.62
CA TYR A 128 -25.00 29.74 -6.44
C TYR A 128 -25.32 28.94 -5.17
N ILE A 129 -26.60 28.58 -4.98
CA ILE A 129 -27.03 27.75 -3.84
C ILE A 129 -26.30 26.40 -3.83
N TYR A 130 -26.15 25.74 -4.99
CA TYR A 130 -25.42 24.49 -5.11
C TYR A 130 -23.97 24.66 -4.65
N LEU A 131 -23.25 25.68 -5.12
CA LEU A 131 -21.86 25.93 -4.72
C LEU A 131 -21.75 26.25 -3.23
N TYR A 132 -22.71 26.98 -2.66
CA TYR A 132 -22.74 27.24 -1.24
C TYR A 132 -22.94 25.95 -0.41
N LEU A 133 -23.85 25.09 -0.83
CA LEU A 133 -24.08 23.78 -0.17
C LEU A 133 -22.88 22.83 -0.26
N LEU A 134 -21.99 23.03 -1.23
CA LEU A 134 -20.71 22.32 -1.34
C LEU A 134 -19.60 22.96 -0.47
N SER A 135 -19.84 24.13 0.11
CA SER A 135 -18.81 24.83 0.88
C SER A 135 -18.37 24.03 2.12
N PRO A 136 -17.12 24.21 2.56
CA PRO A 136 -16.64 23.59 3.80
C PRO A 136 -17.53 23.95 5.01
N TYR A 137 -18.10 25.14 5.04
CA TYR A 137 -19.00 25.57 6.12
C TYR A 137 -20.22 24.65 6.27
N ILE A 138 -20.80 24.20 5.16
CA ILE A 138 -21.93 23.26 5.19
C ILE A 138 -21.45 21.82 5.37
N GLN A 139 -20.34 21.43 4.72
CA GLN A 139 -19.91 20.04 4.63
C GLN A 139 -19.11 19.55 5.85
N ILE A 140 -18.30 20.44 6.47
CA ILE A 140 -17.56 20.06 7.68
C ILE A 140 -18.55 19.91 8.84
N GLY A 141 -18.51 18.77 9.54
CA GLY A 141 -19.40 18.47 10.66
C GLY A 141 -20.86 18.18 10.26
N ILE A 142 -21.13 17.88 8.97
CA ILE A 142 -22.51 17.60 8.52
C ILE A 142 -23.10 16.36 9.22
N GLU A 143 -22.27 15.37 9.57
CA GLU A 143 -22.69 14.18 10.31
C GLU A 143 -23.14 14.51 11.74
N GLU A 144 -22.56 15.52 12.36
CA GLU A 144 -22.94 16.00 13.71
C GLU A 144 -24.33 16.66 13.72
N ARG A 145 -24.77 17.17 12.57
CA ARG A 145 -26.10 17.76 12.37
C ARG A 145 -27.17 16.73 12.02
N CYS A 146 -26.76 15.46 11.88
CA CYS A 146 -27.66 14.34 11.62
C CYS A 146 -28.27 13.80 12.92
N THR A 147 -29.40 13.14 12.78
CA THR A 147 -30.04 12.36 13.86
C THR A 147 -29.90 10.87 13.59
N GLY A 148 -29.97 10.02 14.64
CA GLY A 148 -29.88 8.57 14.52
C GLY A 148 -28.58 7.99 15.05
N SER A 149 -28.45 6.67 15.01
CA SER A 149 -27.26 5.91 15.46
C SER A 149 -26.25 5.70 14.35
N THR A 150 -25.03 5.31 14.68
CA THR A 150 -23.81 5.23 13.84
C THR A 150 -24.00 4.65 12.40
N ASN A 151 -24.93 3.74 12.19
CA ASN A 151 -25.19 3.14 10.87
C ASN A 151 -26.47 3.64 10.18
N GLN A 152 -27.29 4.47 10.87
CA GLN A 152 -28.55 5.00 10.37
C GLN A 152 -28.66 6.50 10.66
N ILE A 153 -27.63 7.25 10.33
CA ILE A 153 -27.65 8.71 10.43
C ILE A 153 -28.55 9.30 9.37
N GLU A 154 -29.28 10.33 9.73
CA GLU A 154 -30.28 10.98 8.90
C GLU A 154 -30.14 12.50 8.98
N LEU A 155 -29.89 13.14 7.84
CA LEU A 155 -29.99 14.57 7.64
C LEU A 155 -31.42 14.94 7.33
N ARG A 156 -32.12 15.55 8.28
CA ARG A 156 -33.54 15.91 8.13
C ARG A 156 -33.72 17.07 7.18
N THR A 157 -34.87 17.10 6.50
CA THR A 157 -35.27 18.23 5.66
C THR A 157 -35.39 19.55 6.43
N THR A 158 -35.80 19.47 7.71
CA THR A 158 -35.82 20.64 8.61
C THR A 158 -34.42 21.20 8.84
N THR A 159 -33.43 20.35 9.08
CA THR A 159 -32.03 20.77 9.24
C THR A 159 -31.52 21.46 7.98
N ILE A 160 -31.85 20.91 6.79
CA ILE A 160 -31.47 21.50 5.52
C ILE A 160 -32.20 22.87 5.31
N SER A 161 -33.48 22.91 5.66
CA SER A 161 -34.31 24.15 5.58
C SER A 161 -33.73 25.27 6.43
N ASP A 162 -33.17 24.94 7.57
CA ASP A 162 -32.64 25.89 8.56
C ASP A 162 -31.24 26.43 8.23
N TYR A 163 -30.56 25.90 7.19
CA TYR A 163 -29.26 26.44 6.79
C TYR A 163 -29.35 27.92 6.45
N LEU A 164 -28.51 28.74 7.10
CA LEU A 164 -28.35 30.15 6.77
C LEU A 164 -27.53 30.28 5.49
N VAL A 165 -28.12 30.89 4.51
CA VAL A 165 -27.51 31.11 3.19
C VAL A 165 -27.27 32.62 2.99
N PRO A 166 -26.02 33.05 2.76
CA PRO A 166 -25.72 34.44 2.44
C PRO A 166 -26.17 34.73 1.00
N ILE A 167 -27.02 35.72 0.78
CA ILE A 167 -27.57 36.06 -0.51
C ILE A 167 -27.00 37.39 -1.00
N PRO A 168 -26.10 37.37 -1.99
CA PRO A 168 -25.64 38.56 -2.70
C PRO A 168 -26.72 39.12 -3.66
N PRO A 169 -26.57 40.35 -4.14
CA PRO A 169 -27.32 40.84 -5.29
C PRO A 169 -27.17 39.88 -6.50
N VAL A 170 -28.24 39.76 -7.30
CA VAL A 170 -28.33 38.74 -8.39
C VAL A 170 -27.13 38.75 -9.34
N GLU A 171 -26.69 39.95 -9.73
CA GLU A 171 -25.53 40.09 -10.64
C GLU A 171 -24.23 39.66 -9.96
N GLU A 172 -24.13 39.81 -8.67
CA GLU A 172 -22.97 39.32 -7.89
C GLU A 172 -23.00 37.79 -7.74
N GLN A 173 -24.14 37.17 -7.51
CA GLN A 173 -24.28 35.69 -7.55
C GLN A 173 -23.74 35.15 -8.88
N LYS A 174 -24.07 35.74 -10.02
CA LYS A 174 -23.60 35.36 -11.35
C LYS A 174 -22.06 35.47 -11.46
N ARG A 175 -21.50 36.59 -10.95
CA ARG A 175 -20.04 36.81 -10.96
C ARG A 175 -19.32 35.78 -10.10
N ILE A 176 -19.85 35.47 -8.91
CA ILE A 176 -19.31 34.45 -8.00
C ILE A 176 -19.33 33.08 -8.69
N VAL A 177 -20.48 32.66 -9.23
CA VAL A 177 -20.61 31.39 -9.95
C VAL A 177 -19.58 31.29 -11.07
N LYS A 178 -19.53 32.29 -11.95
CA LYS A 178 -18.60 32.34 -13.08
C LYS A 178 -17.13 32.23 -12.61
N LYS A 179 -16.79 32.95 -11.54
CA LYS A 179 -15.41 32.91 -10.98
C LYS A 179 -15.09 31.56 -10.45
N VAL A 180 -15.95 30.95 -9.62
CA VAL A 180 -15.73 29.62 -9.05
C VAL A 180 -15.61 28.57 -10.17
N GLU A 181 -16.53 28.56 -11.12
CA GLU A 181 -16.50 27.61 -12.25
C GLU A 181 -15.25 27.76 -13.12
N SER A 182 -14.75 29.00 -13.30
CA SER A 182 -13.48 29.20 -14.01
C SER A 182 -12.24 28.67 -13.27
N MET A 183 -12.31 28.55 -11.93
CA MET A 183 -11.21 28.05 -11.09
C MET A 183 -11.25 26.54 -10.92
N LEU A 184 -12.42 25.91 -10.94
CA LEU A 184 -12.55 24.46 -10.71
C LEU A 184 -11.66 23.59 -11.63
N PRO A 185 -11.56 23.85 -12.95
CA PRO A 185 -10.66 23.10 -13.81
C PRO A 185 -9.19 23.25 -13.43
N ILE A 186 -8.80 24.44 -12.95
CA ILE A 186 -7.44 24.73 -12.50
C ILE A 186 -7.13 23.92 -11.24
N VAL A 187 -8.04 23.93 -10.26
CA VAL A 187 -7.92 23.17 -9.02
C VAL A 187 -7.85 21.66 -9.31
N THR A 188 -8.71 21.15 -10.19
CA THR A 188 -8.70 19.74 -10.59
C THR A 188 -7.38 19.35 -11.26
N ARG A 189 -6.86 20.21 -12.13
CA ARG A 189 -5.55 19.99 -12.76
C ARG A 189 -4.41 19.99 -11.74
N TYR A 190 -4.45 20.94 -10.80
CA TYR A 190 -3.46 21.01 -9.71
C TYR A 190 -3.47 19.75 -8.87
N GLN A 191 -4.63 19.28 -8.42
CA GLN A 191 -4.77 18.05 -7.64
C GLN A 191 -4.20 16.84 -8.38
N LYS A 192 -4.48 16.71 -9.68
CA LYS A 192 -3.93 15.63 -10.51
C LYS A 192 -2.42 15.69 -10.60
N LEU A 193 -1.85 16.88 -10.80
CA LEU A 193 -0.39 17.06 -10.88
C LEU A 193 0.28 16.78 -9.55
N GLN A 194 -0.31 17.22 -8.44
CA GLN A 194 0.20 16.95 -7.10
C GLN A 194 0.16 15.46 -6.78
N SER A 195 -0.94 14.77 -7.05
CA SER A 195 -1.04 13.32 -6.85
C SER A 195 -0.01 12.55 -7.69
N ASN A 196 0.23 12.98 -8.94
CA ASN A 196 1.28 12.38 -9.78
C ASN A 196 2.69 12.62 -9.20
N LEU A 197 2.95 13.82 -8.68
CA LEU A 197 4.23 14.16 -8.05
C LEU A 197 4.46 13.33 -6.78
N GLU A 198 3.46 13.20 -5.92
CA GLU A 198 3.50 12.36 -4.72
C GLU A 198 3.75 10.89 -5.07
N HIS A 199 3.06 10.38 -6.09
CA HIS A 199 3.28 9.04 -6.60
C HIS A 199 4.71 8.86 -7.13
N LEU A 200 5.20 9.81 -7.93
CA LEU A 200 6.56 9.79 -8.44
C LEU A 200 7.59 9.80 -7.30
N ASN A 201 7.44 10.70 -6.34
CA ASN A 201 8.34 10.79 -5.18
C ASN A 201 8.33 9.52 -4.33
N SER A 202 7.16 8.90 -4.13
CA SER A 202 7.05 7.67 -3.36
C SER A 202 7.63 6.44 -4.07
N THR A 203 7.71 6.44 -5.39
CA THR A 203 8.21 5.31 -6.19
C THR A 203 9.65 5.47 -6.67
N LEU A 204 10.11 6.70 -6.86
CA LEU A 204 11.42 6.99 -7.45
C LEU A 204 12.58 6.42 -6.63
N PHE A 205 12.63 6.72 -5.33
CA PHE A 205 13.72 6.26 -4.46
C PHE A 205 13.81 4.73 -4.35
N PRO A 206 12.70 3.99 -4.14
CA PRO A 206 12.74 2.53 -4.20
C PRO A 206 13.22 1.97 -5.54
N LEU A 207 12.85 2.61 -6.67
CA LEU A 207 13.29 2.19 -8.00
C LEU A 207 14.78 2.46 -8.21
N ILE A 208 15.29 3.61 -7.78
CA ILE A 208 16.72 3.93 -7.85
C ILE A 208 17.52 2.95 -6.99
N LYS A 209 17.12 2.69 -5.74
CA LYS A 209 17.76 1.70 -4.87
C LYS A 209 17.81 0.32 -5.51
N LYS A 210 16.70 -0.10 -6.12
CA LYS A 210 16.63 -1.36 -6.85
C LYS A 210 17.58 -1.40 -8.05
N SER A 211 17.69 -0.31 -8.83
CA SER A 211 18.59 -0.20 -9.97
C SER A 211 20.06 -0.24 -9.55
N ILE A 212 20.43 0.52 -8.51
CA ILE A 212 21.79 0.50 -7.96
C ILE A 212 22.16 -0.91 -7.49
N LEU A 213 21.25 -1.59 -6.80
CA LEU A 213 21.47 -2.95 -6.34
C LEU A 213 21.60 -3.94 -7.51
N GLN A 214 20.87 -3.74 -8.59
CA GLN A 214 20.99 -4.55 -9.79
C GLN A 214 22.36 -4.38 -10.44
N GLU A 215 22.90 -3.17 -10.54
CA GLU A 215 24.27 -2.93 -11.00
C GLU A 215 25.31 -3.58 -10.06
N ALA A 216 25.07 -3.53 -8.75
CA ALA A 216 25.92 -4.16 -7.74
C ALA A 216 26.04 -5.67 -7.93
N ILE A 217 24.91 -6.39 -8.09
CA ILE A 217 24.93 -7.85 -8.25
C ILE A 217 25.43 -8.32 -9.62
N GLN A 218 25.45 -7.42 -10.61
CA GLN A 218 26.02 -7.70 -11.93
C GLN A 218 27.51 -7.38 -12.02
N GLY A 219 28.14 -6.91 -10.93
CA GLY A 219 29.56 -6.51 -10.91
C GLY A 219 29.87 -5.25 -11.72
N LYS A 220 28.87 -4.35 -11.89
CA LYS A 220 28.99 -3.10 -12.65
C LYS A 220 29.08 -1.87 -11.77
N LEU A 221 28.77 -1.99 -10.46
CA LEU A 221 28.73 -0.84 -9.54
C LEU A 221 30.11 -0.29 -9.20
N VAL A 222 31.12 -1.14 -9.18
CA VAL A 222 32.51 -0.80 -8.88
C VAL A 222 33.43 -1.34 -9.98
N PRO A 223 34.58 -0.67 -10.27
CA PRO A 223 35.55 -1.18 -11.21
C PRO A 223 36.12 -2.52 -10.75
N GLN A 224 36.36 -3.44 -11.69
CA GLN A 224 37.04 -4.70 -11.44
C GLN A 224 38.55 -4.48 -11.27
N ASP A 225 39.15 -4.99 -10.19
CA ASP A 225 40.61 -4.96 -10.01
C ASP A 225 41.19 -6.31 -10.45
N PRO A 226 42.06 -6.34 -11.48
CA PRO A 226 42.73 -7.58 -11.92
C PRO A 226 43.60 -8.24 -10.88
N ASN A 227 44.03 -7.49 -9.84
CA ASN A 227 44.86 -8.02 -8.75
C ASN A 227 44.06 -8.63 -7.62
N ASP A 228 42.76 -8.49 -7.62
CA ASP A 228 41.91 -9.13 -6.61
C ASP A 228 41.90 -10.66 -6.82
N GLU A 229 42.01 -11.40 -5.72
CA GLU A 229 41.86 -12.85 -5.76
C GLU A 229 40.45 -13.21 -6.28
N PRO A 230 40.33 -14.03 -7.33
CA PRO A 230 39.03 -14.37 -7.89
C PRO A 230 38.16 -15.14 -6.89
N ALA A 231 36.86 -15.10 -7.04
CA ALA A 231 35.88 -15.76 -6.16
C ALA A 231 36.10 -17.28 -6.05
N SER A 232 36.75 -17.90 -7.05
CA SER A 232 37.14 -19.33 -7.02
C SER A 232 38.09 -19.66 -5.88
N VAL A 233 39.01 -18.73 -5.50
CA VAL A 233 39.92 -18.90 -4.36
C VAL A 233 39.14 -18.85 -3.04
N LEU A 234 38.19 -17.93 -2.91
CA LEU A 234 37.28 -17.88 -1.75
C LEU A 234 36.49 -19.18 -1.61
N LEU A 235 35.97 -19.73 -2.71
CA LEU A 235 35.24 -20.99 -2.70
C LEU A 235 36.13 -22.19 -2.28
N GLN A 236 37.40 -22.21 -2.70
CA GLN A 236 38.33 -23.23 -2.26
C GLN A 236 38.57 -23.15 -0.73
N ARG A 237 38.77 -21.94 -0.19
CA ARG A 237 38.88 -21.73 1.26
C ARG A 237 37.61 -22.17 2.02
N ILE A 238 36.41 -21.83 1.49
CA ILE A 238 35.15 -22.29 2.07
C ILE A 238 35.07 -23.82 2.10
N LYS A 239 35.51 -24.49 1.05
CA LYS A 239 35.55 -25.94 0.97
C LYS A 239 36.49 -26.55 2.04
N GLU A 240 37.66 -25.97 2.22
CA GLU A 240 38.61 -26.37 3.25
C GLU A 240 38.05 -26.20 4.66
N GLU A 241 37.41 -25.05 4.92
CA GLU A 241 36.75 -24.77 6.19
C GLU A 241 35.59 -25.74 6.48
N LYS A 242 34.78 -26.08 5.51
CA LYS A 242 33.72 -27.07 5.63
C LYS A 242 34.30 -28.46 6.00
N GLN A 243 35.43 -28.85 5.36
CA GLN A 243 36.09 -30.09 5.68
C GLN A 243 36.67 -30.12 7.11
N ARG A 244 37.19 -28.96 7.59
CA ARG A 244 37.62 -28.77 8.98
C ARG A 244 36.46 -28.99 9.95
N LEU A 245 35.32 -28.30 9.72
CA LEU A 245 34.13 -28.42 10.57
C LEU A 245 33.53 -29.82 10.58
N VAL A 246 33.67 -30.59 9.49
CA VAL A 246 33.26 -32.01 9.46
C VAL A 246 34.18 -32.87 10.35
N LYS A 247 35.51 -32.64 10.31
CA LYS A 247 36.47 -33.36 11.16
C LYS A 247 36.25 -33.05 12.63
N GLU A 248 35.88 -31.83 12.96
CA GLU A 248 35.58 -31.39 14.33
C GLU A 248 34.19 -31.82 14.82
N GLY A 249 33.36 -32.41 13.94
CA GLY A 249 32.00 -32.86 14.28
C GLY A 249 30.95 -31.77 14.35
N GLU A 250 31.29 -30.54 13.98
CA GLU A 250 30.37 -29.39 13.96
C GLU A 250 29.45 -29.40 12.73
N LEU A 251 29.88 -30.06 11.63
CA LEU A 251 29.11 -30.19 10.41
C LEU A 251 28.97 -31.67 10.03
N LYS A 252 27.75 -32.06 9.61
CA LYS A 252 27.54 -33.46 9.16
C LYS A 252 28.03 -33.62 7.73
N LYS A 253 28.72 -34.71 7.42
CA LYS A 253 29.27 -35.02 6.10
C LYS A 253 28.23 -34.93 4.98
N LYS A 254 26.95 -35.26 5.25
CA LYS A 254 25.84 -35.16 4.30
C LYS A 254 25.42 -33.72 3.97
N ASP A 255 25.81 -32.75 4.81
CA ASP A 255 25.45 -31.32 4.61
C ASP A 255 26.53 -30.58 3.80
N VAL A 256 27.63 -31.27 3.46
CA VAL A 256 28.71 -30.78 2.60
C VAL A 256 28.39 -31.23 1.15
N VAL A 257 27.50 -30.52 0.48
CA VAL A 257 27.29 -30.72 -0.96
C VAL A 257 28.06 -29.63 -1.67
N ASP A 258 29.11 -30.01 -2.38
CA ASP A 258 29.87 -29.11 -3.22
C ASP A 258 29.40 -29.27 -4.66
N SER A 259 29.00 -28.17 -5.28
CA SER A 259 28.80 -28.08 -6.71
C SER A 259 29.69 -26.99 -7.30
N ILE A 260 30.02 -27.10 -8.57
CA ILE A 260 30.78 -26.11 -9.33
C ILE A 260 29.91 -25.64 -10.48
N ILE A 261 29.66 -24.34 -10.53
CA ILE A 261 28.92 -23.71 -11.63
C ILE A 261 29.92 -23.06 -12.57
N TYR A 262 29.86 -23.40 -13.85
CA TYR A 262 30.77 -22.88 -14.88
C TYR A 262 30.03 -22.63 -16.19
N LYS A 263 30.61 -21.77 -17.03
CA LYS A 263 30.16 -21.49 -18.38
C LYS A 263 30.92 -22.38 -19.35
N GLY A 264 30.22 -23.21 -20.13
CA GLY A 264 30.79 -24.06 -21.16
C GLY A 264 31.17 -23.31 -22.45
N ASP A 265 31.89 -23.99 -23.33
CA ASP A 265 32.31 -23.44 -24.66
C ASP A 265 31.10 -23.13 -25.58
N ASP A 266 29.94 -23.72 -25.31
CA ASP A 266 28.68 -23.45 -25.96
C ASP A 266 27.87 -22.25 -25.39
N ASN A 267 28.50 -21.44 -24.54
CA ASN A 267 27.89 -20.31 -23.84
C ASN A 267 26.75 -20.68 -22.86
N LYS A 268 26.59 -21.97 -22.53
CA LYS A 268 25.63 -22.42 -21.53
C LYS A 268 26.25 -22.52 -20.16
N TYR A 269 25.43 -22.43 -19.12
CA TYR A 269 25.83 -22.60 -17.75
C TYR A 269 25.50 -24.00 -17.24
N TYR A 270 26.51 -24.64 -16.66
CA TYR A 270 26.42 -25.99 -16.13
C TYR A 270 26.73 -26.01 -14.63
N GLU A 271 26.02 -26.86 -13.90
CA GLU A 271 26.32 -27.19 -12.50
C GLU A 271 26.80 -28.62 -12.42
N GLN A 272 28.02 -28.82 -11.96
CA GLN A 272 28.60 -30.12 -11.71
C GLN A 272 28.44 -30.49 -10.24
N ILE A 273 27.75 -31.60 -9.95
CA ILE A 273 27.55 -32.17 -8.62
C ILE A 273 28.15 -33.59 -8.61
N GLY A 274 29.34 -33.73 -8.04
CA GLY A 274 30.06 -35.00 -8.11
C GLY A 274 30.41 -35.39 -9.54
N ARG A 275 29.75 -36.42 -10.10
CA ARG A 275 29.92 -36.85 -11.50
C ARG A 275 28.83 -36.38 -12.45
N ASP A 276 27.76 -35.83 -11.90
CA ASP A 276 26.59 -35.37 -12.70
C ASP A 276 26.77 -33.93 -13.11
N THR A 277 26.43 -33.63 -14.36
CA THR A 277 26.43 -32.28 -14.92
C THR A 277 25.03 -31.92 -15.38
N ILE A 278 24.50 -30.80 -14.95
CA ILE A 278 23.15 -30.32 -15.21
C ILE A 278 23.23 -28.96 -15.92
N ASP A 279 22.50 -28.79 -17.00
CA ASP A 279 22.32 -27.49 -17.67
C ASP A 279 21.39 -26.62 -16.81
N ILE A 280 21.92 -25.51 -16.28
CA ILE A 280 21.20 -24.53 -15.45
C ILE A 280 21.06 -23.17 -16.14
N SER A 281 21.28 -23.10 -17.44
CA SER A 281 21.24 -21.83 -18.19
C SER A 281 19.93 -21.08 -18.00
N ASN A 282 18.81 -21.77 -17.81
CA ASN A 282 17.51 -21.16 -17.54
C ASN A 282 17.38 -20.55 -16.14
N GLU A 283 18.29 -20.86 -15.21
CA GLU A 283 18.33 -20.29 -13.86
C GLU A 283 19.22 -19.04 -13.81
N ILE A 284 20.15 -18.89 -14.76
CA ILE A 284 21.11 -17.78 -14.81
C ILE A 284 20.42 -16.57 -15.48
N LEU A 285 20.44 -15.45 -14.79
CA LEU A 285 19.72 -14.25 -15.20
C LEU A 285 20.59 -13.25 -15.98
N PHE A 286 21.91 -13.30 -15.78
CA PHE A 286 22.89 -12.41 -16.41
C PHE A 286 24.29 -13.02 -16.34
N ASP A 287 25.18 -12.55 -17.20
CA ASP A 287 26.60 -12.91 -17.15
C ASP A 287 27.32 -12.15 -16.04
N LEU A 288 28.30 -12.79 -15.42
CA LEU A 288 29.14 -12.22 -14.37
C LEU A 288 30.52 -11.79 -14.93
N PRO A 289 31.22 -10.87 -14.26
CA PRO A 289 32.65 -10.63 -14.49
C PRO A 289 33.47 -11.92 -14.31
N CYS A 290 34.59 -12.03 -14.99
CA CYS A 290 35.43 -13.23 -14.98
C CYS A 290 36.01 -13.57 -13.60
N SER A 291 36.16 -12.57 -12.71
CA SER A 291 36.60 -12.73 -11.33
C SER A 291 35.53 -13.25 -10.38
N TRP A 292 34.23 -13.19 -10.80
CA TRP A 292 33.09 -13.62 -10.00
C TRP A 292 32.69 -15.06 -10.32
N GLN A 293 31.85 -15.64 -9.45
CA GLN A 293 31.30 -16.98 -9.66
C GLN A 293 29.87 -17.11 -9.19
N TRP A 294 29.04 -17.80 -9.99
CA TRP A 294 27.73 -18.23 -9.53
C TRP A 294 27.90 -19.39 -8.52
N VAL A 295 27.20 -19.30 -7.37
CA VAL A 295 27.24 -20.34 -6.35
C VAL A 295 25.86 -20.59 -5.77
N ARG A 296 25.62 -21.79 -5.27
CA ARG A 296 24.40 -22.06 -4.48
C ARG A 296 24.56 -21.46 -3.07
N PHE A 297 23.52 -20.77 -2.58
CA PHE A 297 23.54 -20.13 -1.26
C PHE A 297 23.97 -21.07 -0.13
N GLY A 298 23.44 -22.32 -0.13
CA GLY A 298 23.83 -23.33 0.86
C GLY A 298 25.30 -23.76 0.82
N GLN A 299 26.08 -23.38 -0.21
CA GLN A 299 27.50 -23.69 -0.27
C GLN A 299 28.35 -22.70 0.51
N ILE A 300 27.92 -21.46 0.64
CA ILE A 300 28.70 -20.37 1.23
C ILE A 300 28.26 -20.02 2.66
N VAL A 301 27.09 -20.53 3.10
CA VAL A 301 26.58 -20.24 4.45
C VAL A 301 26.04 -21.47 5.17
N ARG A 302 26.11 -21.42 6.49
CA ARG A 302 25.34 -22.27 7.41
C ARG A 302 24.07 -21.52 7.78
N MET A 303 22.95 -22.23 7.85
CA MET A 303 21.64 -21.66 8.20
C MET A 303 21.06 -22.36 9.42
N SER A 304 20.45 -21.58 10.31
CA SER A 304 19.67 -22.09 11.44
C SER A 304 18.24 -21.58 11.35
N ILE A 305 17.28 -22.51 11.36
CA ILE A 305 15.86 -22.18 11.33
C ILE A 305 15.38 -21.94 12.76
N GLY A 306 14.65 -20.86 12.98
CA GLY A 306 14.06 -20.57 14.28
C GLY A 306 12.92 -21.50 14.67
N LYS A 307 12.38 -21.26 15.84
CA LYS A 307 11.29 -22.04 16.40
C LYS A 307 10.35 -21.14 17.22
N THR A 308 9.06 -21.45 17.20
CA THR A 308 8.08 -20.80 18.06
C THR A 308 7.76 -21.74 19.22
N PRO A 309 7.98 -21.31 20.49
CA PRO A 309 7.50 -22.06 21.64
C PRO A 309 5.97 -22.18 21.60
N ALA A 310 5.41 -23.27 22.15
CA ALA A 310 3.98 -23.48 22.17
C ALA A 310 3.25 -22.28 22.79
N ARG A 311 2.37 -21.65 22.05
CA ARG A 311 1.64 -20.44 22.51
C ARG A 311 0.70 -20.73 23.69
N GLY A 312 0.17 -21.94 23.79
CA GLY A 312 -0.68 -22.39 24.90
C GLY A 312 0.07 -22.67 26.20
N GLU A 313 1.40 -22.78 26.18
CA GLU A 313 2.22 -23.00 27.37
C GLU A 313 2.59 -21.67 28.01
N VAL A 314 1.83 -21.27 29.03
CA VAL A 314 1.94 -19.97 29.70
C VAL A 314 3.36 -19.77 30.31
N SER A 315 4.01 -20.83 30.80
CA SER A 315 5.35 -20.78 31.39
C SER A 315 6.42 -20.27 30.41
N TYR A 316 6.22 -20.47 29.09
CA TYR A 316 7.16 -20.03 28.06
C TYR A 316 7.11 -18.52 27.79
N TRP A 317 5.99 -17.86 28.13
CA TRP A 317 5.73 -16.45 27.83
C TRP A 317 5.64 -15.58 29.08
N THR A 318 5.62 -16.20 30.27
CA THR A 318 5.57 -15.48 31.56
C THR A 318 6.97 -15.25 32.09
N LYS A 319 7.24 -14.12 32.73
CA LYS A 319 8.56 -13.69 33.20
C LYS A 319 9.63 -13.78 32.11
N ALA A 320 9.22 -13.41 30.91
CA ALA A 320 10.03 -13.50 29.70
C ALA A 320 11.10 -12.41 29.69
N THR A 321 12.36 -12.79 29.56
CA THR A 321 13.52 -11.89 29.55
C THR A 321 14.35 -12.01 28.27
N ILE A 322 14.31 -13.16 27.59
CA ILE A 322 15.16 -13.47 26.44
C ILE A 322 14.48 -12.96 25.16
N PRO A 323 15.16 -12.13 24.36
CA PRO A 323 14.60 -11.60 23.11
C PRO A 323 14.19 -12.72 22.14
N TRP A 324 13.01 -12.56 21.52
CA TRP A 324 12.51 -13.47 20.51
C TRP A 324 11.97 -12.68 19.31
N VAL A 325 12.60 -12.86 18.15
CA VAL A 325 12.33 -12.10 16.93
C VAL A 325 11.20 -12.76 16.14
N SER A 326 10.22 -11.96 15.79
CA SER A 326 9.16 -12.27 14.83
C SER A 326 9.34 -11.49 13.52
N ILE A 327 8.60 -11.84 12.45
CA ILE A 327 8.64 -11.10 11.18
C ILE A 327 8.28 -9.62 11.37
N SER A 328 7.43 -9.30 12.35
CA SER A 328 7.03 -7.93 12.63
C SER A 328 8.16 -7.06 13.17
N ASP A 329 9.18 -7.66 13.80
CA ASP A 329 10.36 -6.94 14.28
C ASP A 329 11.32 -6.57 13.15
N MET A 330 11.29 -7.33 12.05
CA MET A 330 12.09 -7.10 10.84
C MET A 330 11.47 -6.07 9.89
N THR A 331 10.27 -5.54 10.19
CA THR A 331 9.57 -4.62 9.29
C THR A 331 10.22 -3.24 9.34
N ASN A 332 10.80 -2.79 8.22
CA ASN A 332 11.54 -1.53 8.08
C ASN A 332 12.66 -1.38 9.14
N CYS A 333 13.30 -2.48 9.49
CA CYS A 333 14.32 -2.53 10.52
C CYS A 333 15.57 -3.25 9.99
N GLU A 334 16.62 -2.49 9.70
CA GLU A 334 17.90 -3.02 9.26
C GLU A 334 18.66 -3.66 10.43
N HIS A 335 18.61 -3.06 11.61
CA HIS A 335 19.29 -3.50 12.83
C HIS A 335 18.31 -3.72 13.98
N ILE A 336 18.21 -4.94 14.48
CA ILE A 336 17.30 -5.29 15.58
C ILE A 336 18.00 -5.06 16.92
N ASN A 337 17.61 -3.96 17.59
CA ASN A 337 18.11 -3.59 18.92
C ASN A 337 17.18 -4.06 20.06
N LYS A 338 15.92 -4.38 19.76
CA LYS A 338 14.91 -4.86 20.70
C LYS A 338 13.85 -5.66 19.97
N THR A 339 13.15 -6.53 20.68
CA THR A 339 12.05 -7.33 20.17
C THR A 339 10.74 -6.94 20.85
N LYS A 340 9.63 -7.08 20.15
CA LYS A 340 8.27 -6.88 20.70
C LYS A 340 7.92 -7.93 21.73
N GLU A 341 8.34 -9.18 21.47
CA GLU A 341 8.08 -10.31 22.34
C GLU A 341 9.40 -10.85 22.91
N LYS A 342 9.29 -11.48 24.06
CA LYS A 342 10.38 -12.19 24.74
C LYS A 342 9.89 -13.57 25.14
N ILE A 343 10.81 -14.48 25.39
CA ILE A 343 10.54 -15.82 25.92
C ILE A 343 11.22 -16.01 27.26
N SER A 344 10.71 -16.94 28.07
CA SER A 344 11.27 -17.28 29.36
C SER A 344 12.50 -18.20 29.23
N VAL A 345 13.25 -18.35 30.32
CA VAL A 345 14.34 -19.36 30.42
C VAL A 345 13.79 -20.77 30.21
N ALA A 346 12.56 -21.06 30.66
CA ALA A 346 11.94 -22.37 30.43
C ALA A 346 11.74 -22.64 28.92
N ALA A 347 11.36 -21.64 28.15
CA ALA A 347 11.22 -21.77 26.70
C ALA A 347 12.55 -22.04 25.99
N SER A 348 13.67 -21.51 26.48
CA SER A 348 14.96 -21.69 25.82
C SER A 348 15.40 -23.19 25.73
N SER A 349 14.91 -24.03 26.64
CA SER A 349 15.19 -25.48 26.63
C SER A 349 14.57 -26.22 25.43
N VAL A 350 13.49 -25.66 24.84
CA VAL A 350 12.79 -26.23 23.68
C VAL A 350 13.17 -25.54 22.37
N MET A 351 13.95 -24.46 22.44
CA MET A 351 14.48 -23.74 21.29
C MET A 351 15.73 -24.42 20.72
N GLY A 352 16.16 -23.99 19.55
CA GLY A 352 17.47 -24.31 18.99
C GLY A 352 18.58 -23.44 19.61
N GLY A 353 19.69 -23.27 18.90
CA GLY A 353 20.74 -22.35 19.32
C GLY A 353 20.26 -20.89 19.24
N ILE A 354 20.70 -20.06 20.20
CA ILE A 354 20.50 -18.61 20.16
C ILE A 354 21.35 -18.02 19.01
N SER A 355 20.82 -17.05 18.34
CA SER A 355 21.54 -16.28 17.31
C SER A 355 22.27 -15.12 17.98
N PRO A 356 23.62 -15.08 17.92
CA PRO A 356 24.38 -14.04 18.59
C PRO A 356 24.29 -12.69 17.88
N VAL A 357 24.72 -11.64 18.57
CA VAL A 357 24.95 -10.31 17.97
C VAL A 357 25.75 -10.42 16.68
N GLY A 358 25.38 -9.63 15.68
CA GLY A 358 25.99 -9.64 14.35
C GLY A 358 25.42 -10.68 13.39
N SER A 359 24.52 -11.57 13.84
CA SER A 359 23.88 -12.54 12.96
C SER A 359 22.98 -11.86 11.93
N LEU A 360 23.08 -12.29 10.67
CA LEU A 360 22.14 -11.93 9.61
C LEU A 360 20.88 -12.80 9.72
N LEU A 361 19.73 -12.16 9.82
CA LEU A 361 18.43 -12.82 9.76
C LEU A 361 17.77 -12.59 8.38
N MET A 362 17.05 -13.60 7.92
CA MET A 362 16.21 -13.49 6.72
C MET A 362 14.87 -14.21 6.93
N SER A 363 13.78 -13.53 6.58
CA SER A 363 12.45 -14.15 6.52
C SER A 363 12.29 -14.96 5.22
N PHE A 364 11.78 -16.19 5.32
CA PHE A 364 11.61 -17.07 4.16
C PHE A 364 10.20 -17.67 4.02
N LYS A 365 9.32 -17.34 4.98
CA LYS A 365 7.88 -17.64 4.93
C LYS A 365 7.09 -16.35 5.08
N LEU A 366 5.88 -16.29 4.52
CA LEU A 366 4.95 -15.15 4.55
C LEU A 366 5.48 -13.91 3.80
N THR A 367 6.58 -13.35 4.24
CA THR A 367 7.24 -12.18 3.60
C THR A 367 8.68 -12.58 3.27
N VAL A 368 8.87 -13.18 2.11
CA VAL A 368 10.17 -13.71 1.68
C VAL A 368 11.16 -12.59 1.40
N GLY A 369 12.41 -12.76 1.85
CA GLY A 369 13.54 -11.91 1.49
C GLY A 369 13.76 -10.70 2.38
N ARG A 370 13.03 -10.49 3.47
CA ARG A 370 13.41 -9.45 4.44
C ARG A 370 14.66 -9.86 5.18
N THR A 371 15.62 -8.97 5.24
CA THR A 371 16.88 -9.13 5.97
C THR A 371 16.97 -8.14 7.12
N SER A 372 17.62 -8.54 8.20
CA SER A 372 17.97 -7.68 9.34
C SER A 372 19.21 -8.23 10.04
N ILE A 373 20.00 -7.37 10.67
CA ILE A 373 21.17 -7.75 11.47
C ILE A 373 20.82 -7.63 12.95
N LEU A 374 21.20 -8.62 13.75
CA LEU A 374 20.99 -8.61 15.19
C LEU A 374 22.04 -7.73 15.89
N ASN A 375 21.60 -6.77 16.69
CA ASN A 375 22.44 -6.03 17.66
C ASN A 375 22.28 -6.56 19.09
N ILE A 376 21.49 -7.61 19.26
CA ILE A 376 21.27 -8.32 20.52
C ILE A 376 21.28 -9.83 20.28
N ASP A 377 21.64 -10.63 21.27
CA ASP A 377 21.43 -12.07 21.21
C ASP A 377 19.93 -12.38 21.27
N ALA A 378 19.43 -13.15 20.32
CA ALA A 378 18.00 -13.44 20.23
C ALA A 378 17.70 -14.82 19.65
N TYR A 379 16.57 -15.39 20.08
CA TYR A 379 15.89 -16.44 19.34
C TYR A 379 14.98 -15.83 18.27
N HIS A 380 14.53 -16.61 17.33
CA HIS A 380 13.58 -16.18 16.32
C HIS A 380 12.59 -17.28 15.93
N ASN A 381 11.48 -16.88 15.28
CA ASN A 381 10.41 -17.80 14.91
C ASN A 381 10.83 -18.71 13.72
N GLU A 382 9.99 -19.72 13.43
CA GLU A 382 10.19 -20.71 12.36
C GLU A 382 10.02 -20.15 10.93
N ALA A 383 9.68 -18.89 10.78
CA ALA A 383 9.61 -18.22 9.49
C ALA A 383 10.89 -17.42 9.15
N ILE A 384 11.85 -17.42 10.07
CA ILE A 384 13.11 -16.70 9.97
C ILE A 384 14.26 -17.71 10.05
N ILE A 385 15.31 -17.47 9.28
CA ILE A 385 16.61 -18.16 9.38
C ILE A 385 17.67 -17.18 9.84
N SER A 386 18.61 -17.69 10.64
CA SER A 386 19.92 -17.06 10.85
C SER A 386 20.91 -17.59 9.84
N ILE A 387 21.71 -16.71 9.30
CA ILE A 387 22.67 -16.96 8.22
C ILE A 387 24.07 -16.71 8.76
N PHE A 388 24.94 -17.69 8.62
CA PHE A 388 26.33 -17.66 9.07
C PHE A 388 27.21 -18.03 7.89
N PRO A 389 27.92 -17.09 7.25
CA PRO A 389 28.92 -17.41 6.24
C PRO A 389 30.00 -18.34 6.80
N PHE A 390 30.48 -19.30 6.00
CA PHE A 390 31.58 -20.17 6.40
C PHE A 390 32.89 -19.42 6.53
N ILE A 391 33.12 -18.46 5.65
CA ILE A 391 34.23 -17.49 5.71
C ILE A 391 33.64 -16.10 5.58
N ASP A 392 34.02 -15.22 6.51
CA ASP A 392 33.51 -13.85 6.54
C ASP A 392 34.61 -12.92 7.10
N ASP A 393 35.28 -12.16 6.25
CA ASP A 393 36.27 -11.20 6.68
C ASP A 393 35.61 -9.88 7.08
N LYS A 394 35.56 -9.63 8.39
CA LYS A 394 34.97 -8.40 8.98
C LYS A 394 33.55 -8.15 8.47
N TYR A 395 32.73 -9.19 8.38
CA TYR A 395 31.34 -9.17 7.95
C TYR A 395 31.11 -8.81 6.47
N ALA A 396 32.12 -8.88 5.59
CA ALA A 396 31.97 -8.50 4.20
C ALA A 396 30.93 -9.35 3.46
N LEU A 397 30.97 -10.71 3.60
CA LEU A 397 30.00 -11.57 2.96
C LEU A 397 28.61 -11.44 3.62
N ARG A 398 28.53 -11.28 4.94
CA ARG A 398 27.29 -11.03 5.66
C ARG A 398 26.58 -9.78 5.13
N ASP A 399 27.30 -8.66 5.02
CA ASP A 399 26.73 -7.38 4.61
C ASP A 399 26.40 -7.37 3.11
N TYR A 400 27.20 -8.03 2.29
CA TYR A 400 26.85 -8.25 0.88
C TYR A 400 25.53 -9.04 0.75
N LEU A 401 25.36 -10.11 1.52
CA LEU A 401 24.14 -10.90 1.56
C LEU A 401 22.96 -10.11 2.15
N PHE A 402 23.20 -9.25 3.15
CA PHE A 402 22.17 -8.39 3.71
C PHE A 402 21.48 -7.52 2.63
N TYR A 403 22.27 -6.89 1.75
CA TYR A 403 21.73 -6.06 0.66
C TYR A 403 21.18 -6.89 -0.51
N THR A 404 21.81 -8.02 -0.84
CA THR A 404 21.49 -8.73 -2.09
C THR A 404 20.38 -9.78 -1.96
N LEU A 405 20.23 -10.44 -0.81
CA LEU A 405 19.22 -11.47 -0.58
C LEU A 405 17.77 -10.99 -0.79
N PRO A 406 17.36 -9.78 -0.35
CA PRO A 406 16.01 -9.27 -0.64
C PRO A 406 15.68 -9.25 -2.12
N PHE A 407 16.67 -8.95 -2.96
CA PHE A 407 16.49 -8.89 -4.40
C PHE A 407 16.57 -10.30 -5.02
N LEU A 408 17.60 -11.07 -4.71
CA LEU A 408 17.85 -12.40 -5.28
C LEU A 408 16.75 -13.41 -4.92
N SER A 409 16.22 -13.36 -3.71
CA SER A 409 15.14 -14.26 -3.27
C SER A 409 13.82 -14.04 -4.03
N ASN A 410 13.64 -12.86 -4.61
CA ASN A 410 12.46 -12.51 -5.42
C ASN A 410 12.70 -12.67 -6.93
N MET A 411 13.95 -12.87 -7.38
CA MET A 411 14.28 -13.10 -8.80
C MET A 411 14.20 -14.58 -9.20
N GLY A 412 14.40 -15.51 -8.26
CA GLY A 412 14.39 -16.94 -8.53
C GLY A 412 12.99 -17.49 -8.81
N ASN A 413 12.78 -18.11 -10.01
CA ASN A 413 11.55 -18.75 -10.48
C ASN A 413 10.31 -17.85 -10.47
N SER A 414 10.34 -16.83 -11.30
CA SER A 414 9.27 -15.83 -11.48
C SER A 414 7.90 -16.38 -11.92
N LYS A 415 7.79 -17.64 -12.36
CA LYS A 415 6.50 -18.25 -12.72
C LYS A 415 5.65 -18.65 -11.52
N ASP A 416 6.24 -18.83 -10.36
CA ASP A 416 5.58 -19.30 -9.14
C ASP A 416 5.61 -18.31 -7.95
N ALA A 417 6.43 -17.25 -8.01
CA ALA A 417 6.59 -16.27 -6.92
C ALA A 417 5.41 -15.28 -6.78
N ILE A 418 4.50 -15.23 -7.74
CA ILE A 418 3.42 -14.21 -7.82
C ILE A 418 2.27 -14.47 -6.82
N LYS A 419 2.25 -15.59 -6.09
CA LYS A 419 1.17 -15.92 -5.14
C LYS A 419 1.68 -16.41 -3.78
N GLY A 420 2.48 -15.60 -3.06
CA GLY A 420 2.74 -15.84 -1.64
C GLY A 420 3.36 -17.21 -1.29
N LYS A 421 4.18 -17.79 -2.18
CA LYS A 421 4.80 -19.10 -1.93
C LYS A 421 5.90 -18.98 -0.88
N THR A 422 5.81 -19.82 0.09
CA THR A 422 6.80 -20.06 1.14
C THR A 422 8.01 -20.77 0.52
N LEU A 423 9.22 -20.21 0.67
CA LEU A 423 10.44 -20.97 0.40
C LEU A 423 10.60 -22.05 1.46
N ASN A 424 11.11 -23.20 1.07
CA ASN A 424 11.52 -24.24 2.01
C ASN A 424 13.05 -24.25 2.14
N SER A 425 13.57 -24.98 3.12
CA SER A 425 15.02 -25.03 3.37
C SER A 425 15.82 -25.55 2.18
N LYS A 426 15.24 -26.41 1.33
CA LYS A 426 15.89 -26.92 0.11
C LYS A 426 15.95 -25.83 -0.96
N SER A 427 14.84 -25.12 -1.19
CA SER A 427 14.78 -23.99 -2.14
C SER A 427 15.71 -22.84 -1.74
N LEU A 428 15.86 -22.58 -0.43
CA LEU A 428 16.81 -21.59 0.06
C LEU A 428 18.25 -22.00 -0.23
N LYS A 429 18.62 -23.25 0.04
CA LYS A 429 19.98 -23.76 -0.23
C LYS A 429 20.33 -23.69 -1.72
N SER A 430 19.35 -23.87 -2.61
CA SER A 430 19.53 -23.84 -4.06
C SER A 430 19.50 -22.44 -4.68
N LEU A 431 19.25 -21.37 -3.91
CA LEU A 431 19.27 -20.01 -4.42
C LEU A 431 20.64 -19.67 -5.01
N LEU A 432 20.65 -19.10 -6.23
CA LEU A 432 21.87 -18.67 -6.90
C LEU A 432 22.33 -17.31 -6.37
N ILE A 433 23.58 -17.24 -5.98
CA ILE A 433 24.24 -16.02 -5.49
C ILE A 433 25.39 -15.69 -6.45
N PRO A 434 25.46 -14.47 -6.99
CA PRO A 434 26.62 -13.97 -7.69
C PRO A 434 27.68 -13.60 -6.63
N LEU A 435 28.74 -14.39 -6.52
CA LEU A 435 29.77 -14.21 -5.51
C LEU A 435 30.94 -13.38 -6.04
N PRO A 436 31.17 -12.16 -5.51
CA PRO A 436 32.33 -11.35 -5.85
C PRO A 436 33.62 -11.83 -5.14
N PRO A 437 34.81 -11.43 -5.60
CA PRO A 437 36.04 -11.47 -4.80
C PRO A 437 35.86 -10.82 -3.43
N LEU A 438 36.55 -11.34 -2.42
CA LEU A 438 36.35 -10.93 -1.02
C LEU A 438 36.58 -9.42 -0.79
N ARG A 439 37.57 -8.84 -1.46
CA ARG A 439 37.83 -7.39 -1.39
C ARG A 439 36.72 -6.58 -2.08
N GLU A 440 36.29 -7.05 -3.23
CA GLU A 440 35.24 -6.39 -4.01
C GLU A 440 33.90 -6.35 -3.26
N GLN A 441 33.58 -7.37 -2.46
CA GLN A 441 32.41 -7.35 -1.58
C GLN A 441 32.37 -6.07 -0.73
N ARG A 442 33.47 -5.65 -0.14
CA ARG A 442 33.56 -4.44 0.68
C ARG A 442 33.41 -3.15 -0.15
N TYR A 443 34.04 -3.11 -1.32
CA TYR A 443 33.88 -1.94 -2.20
C TYR A 443 32.42 -1.75 -2.65
N ILE A 444 31.75 -2.86 -2.95
CA ILE A 444 30.33 -2.84 -3.29
C ILE A 444 29.50 -2.32 -2.13
N ILE A 445 29.71 -2.82 -0.91
CA ILE A 445 28.98 -2.41 0.29
C ILE A 445 29.19 -0.91 0.55
N ASN A 446 30.43 -0.46 0.61
CA ASN A 446 30.76 0.95 0.85
C ASN A 446 30.10 1.86 -0.20
N ARG A 447 30.11 1.43 -1.46
CA ARG A 447 29.49 2.20 -2.54
C ARG A 447 27.97 2.21 -2.45
N LEU A 448 27.34 1.10 -2.06
CA LEU A 448 25.90 1.03 -1.80
C LEU A 448 25.50 1.96 -0.66
N GLU A 449 26.22 1.92 0.47
CA GLU A 449 25.96 2.78 1.64
C GLU A 449 26.12 4.26 1.30
N GLU A 450 27.19 4.62 0.58
CA GLU A 450 27.41 5.99 0.09
C GLU A 450 26.22 6.46 -0.79
N LEU A 451 25.85 5.67 -1.78
CA LEU A 451 24.75 6.03 -2.68
C LEU A 451 23.39 6.09 -1.96
N TYR A 452 23.15 5.17 -1.02
CA TYR A 452 21.88 5.15 -0.26
C TYR A 452 21.78 6.30 0.75
N ALA A 453 22.92 6.81 1.26
CA ALA A 453 22.95 7.98 2.14
C ALA A 453 22.59 9.29 1.41
N HIS A 454 22.73 9.32 0.08
CA HIS A 454 22.37 10.46 -0.78
C HIS A 454 20.93 10.39 -1.34
N LEU A 455 20.21 9.30 -1.08
CA LEU A 455 18.82 9.10 -1.50
C LEU A 455 17.83 9.38 -0.35
#